data_f9a16fc20b086a6f66fe0b3dc0e64c95
#
_entry.id   f9a16fc20b086a6f66fe0b3dc0e64c95
#
_cell.length_a   1.000
_cell.length_b   1.000
_cell.length_c   1.000
_cell.angle_alpha   90.00
_cell.angle_beta   90.00
_cell.angle_gamma   90.00
#
_symmetry.space_group_name_H-M   'P 1'
#
loop_
_entity.id
_entity.type
_entity.pdbx_description
1 polymer ?
#
loop_
_entity_poly.entity_id
_entity_poly.type
_entity_poly.pdbx_seq_one_letter_code
_entity_poly.pdbx_strand_id
1 'polypeptide(L)'
;MPNLHELEAAIPVAPLKLVVMDSAVRLGNSINNYLVNFRRDVKNIAKNDPAFEGYVSDNYILDTACYRFGSGEGKAVISESVRGKDLFILVDVCNHSISYTMNGYTNYKSPDDHYQDLKRIISAVNGKAHRINVIMPFLYEGRQHKRNGRESLDCAYAIEELSNMGVSNFITFDAHDPRVQNAEPLRGFDNFIPPYQFIRALLGTEEGLLIDKDHLIVISPDEGALDRAVYFANVLGVDTGMFYKRRDYSTIVNGKNPIVAHEFLGDNIDGKDVIIIDDMISSGGSMLDTAKQLKAMNAKHVYICCTFGLFTDGLERFDEAYEKCYFDKVVTTNLTYQLPELKSRPYYVEADMSKFLASIIDFMNHDSSMSNVYTPTEKIHEILAKYNNREMEYPISE
;
A
#
# COMPACT_ATOMS: atom_id res chain seq x y z
N MET A 1 2.08 11.51 14.44
CA MET A 1 0.65 11.22 14.40
C MET A 1 -0.08 12.49 14.00
N PRO A 2 -1.17 12.41 13.21
CA PRO A 2 -2.05 13.54 13.09
C PRO A 2 -2.46 13.98 14.50
N ASN A 3 -2.63 15.28 14.70
CA ASN A 3 -2.96 15.82 15.99
C ASN A 3 -4.41 15.38 16.33
N LEU A 4 -4.59 14.33 17.12
CA LEU A 4 -5.91 13.85 17.54
C LEU A 4 -6.74 14.94 18.23
N HIS A 5 -6.08 15.99 18.76
CA HIS A 5 -6.77 17.16 19.32
C HIS A 5 -7.57 17.96 18.26
N GLU A 6 -7.23 17.89 16.98
CA GLU A 6 -8.01 18.54 15.92
C GLU A 6 -9.35 17.83 15.68
N LEU A 7 -9.43 16.52 15.95
CA LEU A 7 -10.66 15.73 15.83
C LEU A 7 -11.58 15.86 17.05
N GLU A 8 -11.08 16.29 18.20
CA GLU A 8 -11.90 16.44 19.42
C GLU A 8 -13.04 17.46 19.28
N ALA A 9 -12.93 18.40 18.33
CA ALA A 9 -13.94 19.41 18.04
C ALA A 9 -14.75 19.14 16.76
N ALA A 10 -14.35 18.15 15.96
CA ALA A 10 -15.00 17.84 14.69
C ALA A 10 -16.16 16.85 14.88
N ILE A 11 -17.27 17.10 14.19
CA ILE A 11 -18.43 16.21 14.18
C ILE A 11 -18.25 15.20 13.05
N PRO A 12 -18.42 13.88 13.29
CA PRO A 12 -18.36 12.90 12.25
C PRO A 12 -19.47 13.09 11.20
N VAL A 13 -19.19 12.88 9.95
CA VAL A 13 -20.13 13.01 8.81
C VAL A 13 -21.35 12.11 9.00
N ALA A 14 -21.12 10.90 9.48
CA ALA A 14 -22.14 9.91 9.82
C ALA A 14 -21.49 8.80 10.67
N PRO A 15 -22.29 7.93 11.31
CA PRO A 15 -21.74 6.80 12.05
C PRO A 15 -20.87 5.91 11.14
N LEU A 16 -19.61 5.70 11.54
CA LEU A 16 -18.62 4.90 10.82
C LEU A 16 -18.99 3.42 10.82
N LYS A 17 -18.86 2.78 9.67
CA LYS A 17 -18.84 1.32 9.54
C LYS A 17 -17.80 0.85 8.51
N LEU A 18 -17.21 -0.31 8.79
CA LEU A 18 -16.24 -0.97 7.93
C LEU A 18 -16.85 -2.22 7.31
N VAL A 19 -16.69 -2.37 6.02
CA VAL A 19 -16.81 -3.67 5.33
C VAL A 19 -15.40 -4.16 5.06
N VAL A 20 -15.02 -5.22 5.73
CA VAL A 20 -13.73 -5.88 5.52
C VAL A 20 -13.99 -7.13 4.67
N MET A 21 -13.57 -7.09 3.41
CA MET A 21 -13.74 -8.24 2.54
C MET A 21 -12.83 -9.40 2.97
N ASP A 22 -13.20 -10.62 2.60
CA ASP A 22 -12.46 -11.85 2.95
C ASP A 22 -10.97 -11.81 2.56
N SER A 23 -10.66 -11.05 1.52
CA SER A 23 -9.29 -10.84 1.06
C SER A 23 -8.43 -9.97 1.99
N ALA A 24 -9.03 -9.18 2.88
CA ALA A 24 -8.34 -8.14 3.67
C ALA A 24 -8.54 -8.29 5.20
N VAL A 25 -8.97 -9.45 5.69
CA VAL A 25 -9.39 -9.66 7.08
C VAL A 25 -8.30 -9.30 8.10
N ARG A 26 -7.04 -9.68 7.83
CA ARG A 26 -5.94 -9.38 8.75
C ARG A 26 -5.73 -7.88 8.93
N LEU A 27 -5.61 -7.16 7.82
CA LEU A 27 -5.41 -5.70 7.82
C LEU A 27 -6.64 -4.99 8.41
N GLY A 28 -7.84 -5.41 8.01
CA GLY A 28 -9.10 -4.83 8.49
C GLY A 28 -9.30 -4.96 10.00
N ASN A 29 -8.95 -6.11 10.59
CA ASN A 29 -9.01 -6.30 12.04
C ASN A 29 -8.03 -5.38 12.78
N SER A 30 -6.80 -5.21 12.25
CA SER A 30 -5.81 -4.30 12.83
C SER A 30 -6.29 -2.84 12.75
N ILE A 31 -6.84 -2.42 11.60
CA ILE A 31 -7.45 -1.09 11.44
C ILE A 31 -8.58 -0.86 12.44
N ASN A 32 -9.48 -1.84 12.58
CA ASN A 32 -10.59 -1.75 13.53
C ASN A 32 -10.10 -1.55 14.98
N ASN A 33 -9.08 -2.28 15.38
CA ASN A 33 -8.49 -2.16 16.71
C ASN A 33 -7.93 -0.75 16.96
N TYR A 34 -7.25 -0.16 15.99
CA TYR A 34 -6.77 1.22 16.11
C TYR A 34 -7.91 2.23 16.17
N LEU A 35 -8.95 2.10 15.34
CA LEU A 35 -10.13 2.97 15.38
C LEU A 35 -10.86 2.89 16.72
N VAL A 36 -11.03 1.68 17.27
CA VAL A 36 -11.62 1.47 18.59
C VAL A 36 -10.81 2.21 19.65
N ASN A 37 -9.48 2.09 19.64
CA ASN A 37 -8.61 2.75 20.60
C ASN A 37 -8.64 4.27 20.42
N PHE A 38 -8.50 4.79 19.20
CA PHE A 38 -8.55 6.23 18.95
C PHE A 38 -9.81 6.88 19.51
N ARG A 39 -10.97 6.28 19.26
CA ARG A 39 -12.26 6.85 19.63
C ARG A 39 -12.64 6.63 21.11
N ARG A 40 -12.07 5.60 21.74
CA ARG A 40 -12.24 5.37 23.18
C ARG A 40 -11.50 6.42 24.02
N ASP A 41 -10.35 6.91 23.52
CA ASP A 41 -9.49 7.85 24.22
C ASP A 41 -9.95 9.33 24.09
N VAL A 42 -10.91 9.62 23.22
CA VAL A 42 -11.46 10.98 23.06
C VAL A 42 -12.25 11.39 24.31
N LYS A 43 -11.75 12.39 25.02
CA LYS A 43 -12.24 12.76 26.37
C LYS A 43 -13.51 13.63 26.38
N ASN A 44 -13.80 14.37 25.29
CA ASN A 44 -14.81 15.43 25.26
C ASN A 44 -16.03 15.13 24.40
N ILE A 45 -16.33 13.85 24.15
CA ILE A 45 -17.51 13.48 23.36
C ILE A 45 -18.77 13.85 24.16
N ALA A 46 -19.64 14.65 23.57
CA ALA A 46 -20.99 14.90 24.07
C ALA A 46 -21.83 13.62 23.93
N LYS A 47 -21.71 12.69 24.89
CA LYS A 47 -22.33 11.35 24.86
C LYS A 47 -23.84 11.35 24.59
N ASN A 48 -24.49 12.47 24.77
CA ASN A 48 -25.94 12.64 24.56
C ASN A 48 -26.27 13.39 23.26
N ASP A 49 -25.27 13.78 22.48
CA ASP A 49 -25.49 14.44 21.18
C ASP A 49 -25.77 13.38 20.09
N PRO A 50 -26.94 13.47 19.40
CA PRO A 50 -27.26 12.55 18.31
C PRO A 50 -26.20 12.47 17.19
N ALA A 51 -25.40 13.54 17.02
CA ALA A 51 -24.29 13.56 16.04
C ALA A 51 -23.20 12.53 16.33
N PHE A 52 -23.08 12.11 17.60
CA PHE A 52 -22.09 11.11 18.04
C PHE A 52 -22.70 9.74 18.31
N GLU A 53 -23.91 9.46 17.80
CA GLU A 53 -24.52 8.14 17.93
C GLU A 53 -23.63 7.08 17.26
N GLY A 54 -23.22 6.06 18.04
CA GLY A 54 -22.34 4.98 17.58
C GLY A 54 -20.88 5.39 17.31
N TYR A 55 -20.47 6.59 17.76
CA TYR A 55 -19.08 7.06 17.63
C TYR A 55 -18.10 6.19 18.40
N VAL A 56 -18.40 5.88 19.65
CA VAL A 56 -17.64 4.93 20.46
C VAL A 56 -18.27 3.55 20.30
N SER A 57 -17.51 2.61 19.76
CA SER A 57 -17.94 1.24 19.54
C SER A 57 -16.78 0.30 19.85
N ASP A 58 -17.09 -0.92 20.27
CA ASP A 58 -16.09 -1.98 20.44
C ASP A 58 -15.77 -2.67 19.11
N ASN A 59 -16.57 -2.44 18.06
CA ASN A 59 -16.36 -2.98 16.72
C ASN A 59 -17.07 -2.14 15.66
N TYR A 60 -16.35 -1.73 14.63
CA TYR A 60 -16.89 -1.02 13.47
C TYR A 60 -17.14 -1.93 12.28
N ILE A 61 -16.61 -3.17 12.29
CA ILE A 61 -16.73 -4.12 11.17
C ILE A 61 -18.17 -4.64 11.09
N LEU A 62 -18.75 -4.54 9.90
CA LEU A 62 -20.03 -5.16 9.56
C LEU A 62 -19.85 -6.65 9.24
N ASP A 63 -20.82 -7.45 9.65
CA ASP A 63 -20.91 -8.84 9.22
C ASP A 63 -21.34 -8.89 7.75
N THR A 64 -20.43 -9.32 6.89
CA THR A 64 -20.60 -9.39 5.44
C THR A 64 -20.01 -10.67 4.89
N ALA A 65 -20.60 -11.21 3.83
CA ALA A 65 -20.08 -12.40 3.18
C ALA A 65 -20.32 -12.38 1.67
N CYS A 66 -19.34 -12.91 0.93
CA CYS A 66 -19.46 -13.20 -0.50
C CYS A 66 -19.48 -14.71 -0.72
N TYR A 67 -20.62 -15.22 -1.11
CA TYR A 67 -20.83 -16.64 -1.38
C TYR A 67 -20.62 -16.97 -2.85
N ARG A 68 -20.23 -18.22 -3.13
CA ARG A 68 -20.22 -18.80 -4.47
C ARG A 68 -21.20 -19.96 -4.55
N PHE A 69 -21.99 -19.98 -5.61
CA PHE A 69 -22.76 -21.17 -6.00
C PHE A 69 -21.85 -22.20 -6.66
N GLY A 70 -22.26 -23.44 -6.73
CA GLY A 70 -21.49 -24.51 -7.38
C GLY A 70 -21.13 -24.26 -8.85
N SER A 71 -21.90 -23.39 -9.53
CA SER A 71 -21.64 -22.90 -10.90
C SER A 71 -20.55 -21.82 -10.97
N GLY A 72 -20.09 -21.27 -9.83
CA GLY A 72 -19.15 -20.16 -9.75
C GLY A 72 -19.78 -18.78 -9.65
N GLU A 73 -21.11 -18.66 -9.84
CA GLU A 73 -21.82 -17.40 -9.63
C GLU A 73 -21.69 -16.93 -8.18
N GLY A 74 -21.61 -15.60 -7.97
CA GLY A 74 -21.43 -15.02 -6.65
C GLY A 74 -22.63 -14.26 -6.14
N LYS A 75 -22.74 -14.18 -4.81
CA LYS A 75 -23.75 -13.42 -4.09
C LYS A 75 -23.09 -12.75 -2.88
N ALA A 76 -23.35 -11.45 -2.66
CA ALA A 76 -22.96 -10.74 -1.45
C ALA A 76 -24.15 -10.56 -0.50
N VAL A 77 -23.86 -10.59 0.81
CA VAL A 77 -24.84 -10.35 1.87
C VAL A 77 -24.21 -9.41 2.89
N ILE A 78 -25.00 -8.43 3.37
CA ILE A 78 -24.67 -7.57 4.51
C ILE A 78 -25.75 -7.84 5.56
N SER A 79 -25.35 -8.34 6.74
CA SER A 79 -26.27 -8.81 7.78
C SER A 79 -26.90 -7.69 8.60
N GLU A 80 -26.33 -6.47 8.56
CA GLU A 80 -26.77 -5.31 9.32
C GLU A 80 -27.23 -4.16 8.41
N SER A 81 -27.98 -3.20 8.99
CA SER A 81 -28.41 -2.02 8.24
C SER A 81 -27.23 -1.04 8.02
N VAL A 82 -27.03 -0.65 6.77
CA VAL A 82 -26.07 0.36 6.34
C VAL A 82 -26.69 1.76 6.16
N ARG A 83 -28.00 1.90 6.42
CA ARG A 83 -28.71 3.16 6.19
C ARG A 83 -28.09 4.31 6.98
N GLY A 84 -27.74 5.38 6.26
CA GLY A 84 -27.15 6.58 6.84
C GLY A 84 -25.77 6.40 7.45
N LYS A 85 -25.04 5.32 7.14
CA LYS A 85 -23.67 5.09 7.62
C LYS A 85 -22.64 5.66 6.64
N ASP A 86 -21.53 6.17 7.17
CA ASP A 86 -20.32 6.42 6.39
C ASP A 86 -19.56 5.11 6.28
N LEU A 87 -19.58 4.53 5.07
CA LEU A 87 -19.16 3.15 4.83
C LEU A 87 -17.78 3.14 4.17
N PHE A 88 -16.83 2.43 4.78
CA PHE A 88 -15.52 2.15 4.20
C PHE A 88 -15.41 0.67 3.85
N ILE A 89 -15.13 0.37 2.59
CA ILE A 89 -15.01 -1.00 2.08
C ILE A 89 -13.54 -1.26 1.79
N LEU A 90 -12.94 -2.19 2.53
CA LEU A 90 -11.54 -2.59 2.37
C LEU A 90 -11.45 -3.88 1.56
N VAL A 91 -10.69 -3.86 0.46
CA VAL A 91 -10.44 -4.99 -0.43
C VAL A 91 -8.97 -5.10 -0.80
N ASP A 92 -8.42 -6.30 -0.71
CA ASP A 92 -7.13 -6.66 -1.31
C ASP A 92 -7.40 -7.50 -2.56
N VAL A 93 -7.20 -6.92 -3.73
CA VAL A 93 -7.42 -7.60 -5.01
C VAL A 93 -6.30 -8.59 -5.37
N CYS A 94 -5.17 -8.52 -4.67
CA CYS A 94 -4.01 -9.39 -4.91
C CYS A 94 -4.01 -10.66 -4.06
N ASN A 95 -4.96 -10.83 -3.13
CA ASN A 95 -4.97 -11.98 -2.23
C ASN A 95 -5.37 -13.28 -2.96
N HIS A 96 -4.38 -14.01 -3.41
CA HIS A 96 -4.54 -15.30 -4.09
C HIS A 96 -4.70 -16.50 -3.15
N SER A 97 -4.75 -16.30 -1.83
CA SER A 97 -4.94 -17.40 -0.86
C SER A 97 -6.41 -17.81 -0.69
N ILE A 98 -7.34 -16.95 -1.10
CA ILE A 98 -8.77 -17.19 -0.96
C ILE A 98 -9.24 -18.14 -2.06
N SER A 99 -9.95 -19.19 -1.69
CA SER A 99 -10.44 -20.17 -2.65
C SER A 99 -11.94 -20.43 -2.52
N TYR A 100 -12.53 -20.99 -3.56
CA TYR A 100 -13.91 -21.46 -3.62
C TYR A 100 -14.02 -22.70 -4.50
N THR A 101 -15.13 -23.46 -4.33
CA THR A 101 -15.37 -24.63 -5.16
C THR A 101 -16.33 -24.29 -6.30
N MET A 102 -15.97 -24.65 -7.52
CA MET A 102 -16.77 -24.51 -8.74
C MET A 102 -16.70 -25.82 -9.52
N ASN A 103 -17.85 -26.39 -9.86
CA ASN A 103 -17.96 -27.67 -10.59
C ASN A 103 -17.14 -28.82 -9.96
N GLY A 104 -17.00 -28.80 -8.63
CA GLY A 104 -16.22 -29.78 -7.87
C GLY A 104 -14.70 -29.53 -7.80
N TYR A 105 -14.19 -28.47 -8.44
CA TYR A 105 -12.78 -28.10 -8.40
C TYR A 105 -12.53 -26.91 -7.47
N THR A 106 -11.37 -26.93 -6.79
CA THR A 106 -10.90 -25.77 -6.03
C THR A 106 -10.34 -24.72 -6.98
N ASN A 107 -10.85 -23.50 -6.88
CA ASN A 107 -10.42 -22.35 -7.64
C ASN A 107 -9.96 -21.27 -6.67
N TYR A 108 -8.82 -20.62 -6.95
CA TYR A 108 -8.33 -19.49 -6.19
C TYR A 108 -8.88 -18.19 -6.80
N LYS A 109 -9.27 -17.24 -5.96
CA LYS A 109 -9.77 -15.96 -6.44
C LYS A 109 -8.67 -15.19 -7.16
N SER A 110 -8.98 -14.72 -8.35
CA SER A 110 -8.18 -13.77 -9.12
C SER A 110 -8.48 -12.33 -8.69
N PRO A 111 -7.69 -11.33 -9.14
CA PRO A 111 -8.05 -9.92 -8.99
C PRO A 111 -9.46 -9.60 -9.50
N ASP A 112 -9.88 -10.21 -10.61
CA ASP A 112 -11.24 -10.04 -11.17
C ASP A 112 -12.32 -10.58 -10.24
N ASP A 113 -12.07 -11.72 -9.57
CA ASP A 113 -12.99 -12.27 -8.59
C ASP A 113 -13.20 -11.33 -7.41
N HIS A 114 -12.10 -10.75 -6.88
CA HIS A 114 -12.17 -9.79 -5.78
C HIS A 114 -12.83 -8.49 -6.21
N TYR A 115 -12.52 -7.98 -7.39
CA TYR A 115 -13.14 -6.79 -7.94
C TYR A 115 -14.65 -7.01 -8.17
N GLN A 116 -15.05 -8.17 -8.71
CA GLN A 116 -16.45 -8.51 -8.88
C GLN A 116 -17.19 -8.68 -7.54
N ASP A 117 -16.52 -9.20 -6.50
CA ASP A 117 -17.09 -9.29 -5.14
C ASP A 117 -17.27 -7.91 -4.51
N LEU A 118 -16.33 -6.98 -4.72
CA LEU A 118 -16.49 -5.58 -4.33
C LEU A 118 -17.75 -4.98 -4.93
N LYS A 119 -17.98 -5.16 -6.23
CA LYS A 119 -19.21 -4.68 -6.91
C LYS A 119 -20.48 -5.30 -6.32
N ARG A 120 -20.44 -6.58 -5.95
CA ARG A 120 -21.56 -7.24 -5.28
C ARG A 120 -21.86 -6.64 -3.90
N ILE A 121 -20.83 -6.32 -3.12
CA ILE A 121 -20.99 -5.62 -1.84
C ILE A 121 -21.60 -4.22 -2.04
N ILE A 122 -21.08 -3.42 -2.97
CA ILE A 122 -21.63 -2.09 -3.29
C ILE A 122 -23.10 -2.21 -3.73
N SER A 123 -23.42 -3.20 -4.55
CA SER A 123 -24.82 -3.49 -4.96
C SER A 123 -25.69 -3.86 -3.77
N ALA A 124 -25.19 -4.62 -2.78
CA ALA A 124 -25.93 -5.00 -1.58
C ALA A 124 -26.19 -3.79 -0.64
N VAL A 125 -25.35 -2.76 -0.66
CA VAL A 125 -25.59 -1.48 0.03
C VAL A 125 -26.84 -0.80 -0.51
N ASN A 126 -27.15 -0.98 -1.81
CA ASN A 126 -28.38 -0.54 -2.46
C ASN A 126 -28.67 0.97 -2.26
N GLY A 127 -27.64 1.81 -2.34
CA GLY A 127 -27.76 3.27 -2.23
C GLY A 127 -28.26 3.78 -0.86
N LYS A 128 -28.19 2.96 0.20
CA LYS A 128 -28.72 3.32 1.53
C LYS A 128 -27.68 3.92 2.45
N ALA A 129 -26.40 3.73 2.19
CA ALA A 129 -25.33 4.37 2.94
C ALA A 129 -25.38 5.91 2.75
N HIS A 130 -24.88 6.64 3.72
CA HIS A 130 -24.66 8.08 3.58
C HIS A 130 -23.58 8.35 2.52
N ARG A 131 -22.47 7.60 2.62
CA ARG A 131 -21.32 7.70 1.73
C ARG A 131 -20.67 6.31 1.58
N ILE A 132 -20.09 6.03 0.43
CA ILE A 132 -19.31 4.81 0.17
C ILE A 132 -17.89 5.22 -0.18
N ASN A 133 -16.94 4.78 0.62
CA ASN A 133 -15.51 4.97 0.40
C ASN A 133 -14.88 3.59 0.14
N VAL A 134 -14.13 3.44 -0.93
CA VAL A 134 -13.43 2.19 -1.26
C VAL A 134 -11.95 2.34 -0.95
N ILE A 135 -11.44 1.47 -0.09
CA ILE A 135 -10.01 1.31 0.20
C ILE A 135 -9.52 0.09 -0.56
N MET A 136 -8.80 0.34 -1.63
CA MET A 136 -8.19 -0.67 -2.49
C MET A 136 -6.68 -0.38 -2.55
N PRO A 137 -5.90 -0.87 -1.57
CA PRO A 137 -4.49 -0.51 -1.45
C PRO A 137 -3.71 -0.72 -2.73
N PHE A 138 -3.75 -1.92 -3.31
CA PHE A 138 -3.25 -2.18 -4.66
C PHE A 138 -4.38 -1.89 -5.65
N LEU A 139 -4.19 -0.88 -6.49
CA LEU A 139 -5.22 -0.47 -7.44
C LEU A 139 -5.43 -1.55 -8.51
N TYR A 140 -6.66 -2.06 -8.62
CA TYR A 140 -7.06 -3.04 -9.62
C TYR A 140 -6.70 -2.56 -11.02
N GLU A 141 -5.99 -3.40 -11.79
CA GLU A 141 -5.47 -3.11 -13.12
C GLU A 141 -4.59 -1.84 -13.21
N GLY A 142 -3.98 -1.42 -12.10
CA GLY A 142 -3.16 -0.20 -12.04
C GLY A 142 -1.99 -0.17 -13.03
N ARG A 143 -1.48 -1.34 -13.44
CA ARG A 143 -0.45 -1.45 -14.50
C ARG A 143 -0.99 -1.19 -15.90
N GLN A 144 -2.30 -1.31 -16.13
CA GLN A 144 -2.99 -0.99 -17.38
C GLN A 144 -3.57 0.43 -17.33
N HIS A 145 -2.71 1.41 -17.03
CA HIS A 145 -3.05 2.83 -16.85
C HIS A 145 -3.02 3.66 -18.13
N LYS A 146 -2.45 3.15 -19.21
CA LYS A 146 -2.35 3.82 -20.51
C LYS A 146 -2.47 2.82 -21.66
N ARG A 147 -2.83 3.32 -22.85
CA ARG A 147 -2.88 2.53 -24.09
C ARG A 147 -1.65 2.77 -24.94
N ASN A 148 -1.08 1.69 -25.43
CA ASN A 148 -0.11 1.68 -26.51
C ASN A 148 -0.72 0.90 -27.68
N GLY A 149 -1.46 1.61 -28.56
CA GLY A 149 -2.15 0.95 -29.67
C GLY A 149 -3.56 0.46 -29.33
N ARG A 150 -3.88 -0.79 -29.69
CA ARG A 150 -5.22 -1.40 -29.53
C ARG A 150 -5.29 -2.25 -28.25
N GLU A 151 -5.06 -1.62 -27.14
CA GLU A 151 -5.11 -2.27 -25.82
C GLU A 151 -6.35 -1.83 -25.04
N SER A 152 -6.78 -2.63 -24.07
CA SER A 152 -7.78 -2.23 -23.09
C SER A 152 -7.24 -1.12 -22.17
N LEU A 153 -8.13 -0.43 -21.46
CA LEU A 153 -7.77 0.58 -20.44
C LEU A 153 -8.52 0.26 -19.15
N ASP A 154 -8.22 -0.91 -18.59
CA ASP A 154 -9.03 -1.53 -17.55
C ASP A 154 -9.02 -0.74 -16.24
N CYS A 155 -7.89 -0.11 -15.88
CA CYS A 155 -7.79 0.69 -14.67
C CYS A 155 -8.77 1.86 -14.67
N ALA A 156 -8.78 2.67 -15.74
CA ALA A 156 -9.67 3.82 -15.85
C ALA A 156 -11.14 3.39 -15.90
N TYR A 157 -11.42 2.31 -16.66
CA TYR A 157 -12.76 1.76 -16.77
C TYR A 157 -13.29 1.23 -15.43
N ALA A 158 -12.44 0.58 -14.64
CA ALA A 158 -12.82 0.10 -13.31
C ALA A 158 -13.16 1.24 -12.35
N ILE A 159 -12.38 2.33 -12.36
CA ILE A 159 -12.64 3.52 -11.54
C ILE A 159 -13.98 4.15 -11.95
N GLU A 160 -14.22 4.32 -13.26
CA GLU A 160 -15.47 4.85 -13.80
C GLU A 160 -16.68 3.97 -13.41
N GLU A 161 -16.55 2.65 -13.53
CA GLU A 161 -17.61 1.71 -13.16
C GLU A 161 -18.00 1.83 -11.68
N LEU A 162 -17.02 1.85 -10.77
CA LEU A 162 -17.28 2.00 -9.35
C LEU A 162 -17.86 3.38 -9.01
N SER A 163 -17.42 4.46 -9.67
CA SER A 163 -17.98 5.80 -9.55
C SER A 163 -19.45 5.81 -9.93
N ASN A 164 -19.80 5.16 -11.04
CA ASN A 164 -21.19 5.02 -11.51
C ASN A 164 -22.05 4.16 -10.58
N MET A 165 -21.45 3.26 -9.81
CA MET A 165 -22.13 2.49 -8.76
C MET A 165 -22.33 3.29 -7.45
N GLY A 166 -21.86 4.54 -7.37
CA GLY A 166 -22.07 5.43 -6.23
C GLY A 166 -20.92 5.48 -5.23
N VAL A 167 -19.72 5.04 -5.60
CA VAL A 167 -18.53 5.25 -4.79
C VAL A 167 -18.19 6.75 -4.81
N SER A 168 -18.00 7.33 -3.62
CA SER A 168 -17.71 8.75 -3.44
C SER A 168 -16.21 9.03 -3.42
N ASN A 169 -15.45 8.16 -2.77
CA ASN A 169 -14.00 8.31 -2.61
C ASN A 169 -13.29 6.99 -2.85
N PHE A 170 -12.14 7.08 -3.53
CA PHE A 170 -11.18 6.00 -3.71
C PHE A 170 -9.92 6.27 -2.88
N ILE A 171 -9.46 5.29 -2.15
CA ILE A 171 -8.24 5.34 -1.38
C ILE A 171 -7.34 4.22 -1.87
N THR A 172 -6.19 4.59 -2.40
CA THR A 172 -5.16 3.66 -2.88
C THR A 172 -3.77 4.07 -2.39
N PHE A 173 -2.82 3.19 -2.56
CA PHE A 173 -1.44 3.44 -2.17
C PHE A 173 -0.53 3.26 -3.37
N ASP A 174 0.42 4.16 -3.49
CA ASP A 174 1.54 4.08 -4.44
C ASP A 174 1.12 3.55 -5.82
N ALA A 175 0.06 4.17 -6.38
CA ALA A 175 -0.45 3.78 -7.69
C ALA A 175 0.69 3.77 -8.71
N HIS A 176 0.77 2.71 -9.53
CA HIS A 176 1.83 2.50 -10.51
C HIS A 176 2.05 3.73 -11.41
N ASP A 177 0.98 4.40 -11.76
CA ASP A 177 1.00 5.74 -12.37
C ASP A 177 -0.04 6.63 -11.66
N PRO A 178 0.38 7.70 -10.97
CA PRO A 178 -0.55 8.55 -10.21
C PRO A 178 -1.56 9.30 -11.11
N ARG A 179 -1.34 9.34 -12.44
CA ARG A 179 -2.27 9.97 -13.39
C ARG A 179 -3.57 9.19 -13.57
N VAL A 180 -3.70 7.98 -13.02
CA VAL A 180 -4.96 7.23 -13.01
C VAL A 180 -6.10 8.00 -12.34
N GLN A 181 -5.80 8.92 -11.41
CA GLN A 181 -6.78 9.83 -10.81
C GLN A 181 -7.53 10.69 -11.84
N ASN A 182 -6.94 10.93 -13.01
CA ASN A 182 -7.57 11.73 -14.08
C ASN A 182 -8.74 11.00 -14.77
N ALA A 183 -8.96 9.69 -14.49
CA ALA A 183 -10.11 8.95 -15.01
C ALA A 183 -11.44 9.49 -14.46
N GLU A 184 -11.44 9.98 -13.20
CA GLU A 184 -12.62 10.52 -12.52
C GLU A 184 -12.30 11.84 -11.80
N PRO A 185 -12.15 12.97 -12.54
CA PRO A 185 -11.62 14.21 -12.00
C PRO A 185 -12.57 14.92 -11.02
N LEU A 186 -13.83 14.50 -10.93
CA LEU A 186 -14.84 15.08 -10.03
C LEU A 186 -15.16 14.19 -8.82
N ARG A 187 -14.42 13.09 -8.63
CA ARG A 187 -14.54 12.20 -7.47
C ARG A 187 -13.33 12.31 -6.57
N GLY A 188 -13.49 11.99 -5.29
CA GLY A 188 -12.36 11.89 -4.38
C GLY A 188 -11.47 10.72 -4.76
N PHE A 189 -10.21 11.01 -5.03
CA PHE A 189 -9.19 9.99 -5.31
C PHE A 189 -7.92 10.32 -4.52
N ASP A 190 -7.64 9.52 -3.51
CA ASP A 190 -6.52 9.69 -2.61
C ASP A 190 -5.48 8.60 -2.86
N ASN A 191 -4.28 9.00 -3.27
CA ASN A 191 -3.14 8.11 -3.49
C ASN A 191 -2.03 8.45 -2.50
N PHE A 192 -1.77 7.57 -1.54
CA PHE A 192 -0.77 7.75 -0.50
C PHE A 192 0.51 7.00 -0.80
N ILE A 193 1.65 7.55 -0.37
CA ILE A 193 2.95 6.89 -0.44
C ILE A 193 3.43 6.66 1.00
N PRO A 194 4.09 5.51 1.34
CA PRO A 194 4.47 5.15 2.70
C PRO A 194 5.95 5.45 3.08
N PRO A 195 6.55 6.64 2.81
CA PRO A 195 7.97 6.87 3.10
C PRO A 195 8.28 6.82 4.60
N TYR A 196 7.38 7.34 5.43
CA TYR A 196 7.55 7.32 6.87
C TYR A 196 7.60 5.88 7.42
N GLN A 197 6.73 5.00 6.92
CA GLN A 197 6.66 3.62 7.36
C GLN A 197 7.91 2.83 6.95
N PHE A 198 8.45 3.08 5.76
CA PHE A 198 9.70 2.47 5.33
C PHE A 198 10.89 2.92 6.16
N ILE A 199 11.02 4.23 6.38
CA ILE A 199 12.09 4.77 7.22
C ILE A 199 12.00 4.21 8.63
N ARG A 200 10.82 4.21 9.23
CA ARG A 200 10.59 3.67 10.56
C ARG A 200 10.95 2.18 10.64
N ALA A 201 10.56 1.38 9.65
CA ALA A 201 10.86 -0.04 9.59
C ALA A 201 12.38 -0.29 9.47
N LEU A 202 13.07 0.45 8.62
CA LEU A 202 14.53 0.36 8.48
C LEU A 202 15.26 0.76 9.77
N LEU A 203 14.92 1.91 10.35
CA LEU A 203 15.53 2.38 11.60
C LEU A 203 15.24 1.45 12.78
N GLY A 204 14.14 0.72 12.75
CA GLY A 204 13.78 -0.28 13.76
C GLY A 204 14.58 -1.58 13.70
N THR A 205 15.24 -1.84 12.57
CA THR A 205 15.94 -3.12 12.32
C THR A 205 17.43 -2.97 12.12
N GLU A 206 17.91 -1.78 11.74
CA GLU A 206 19.32 -1.51 11.41
C GLU A 206 19.92 -0.47 12.35
N GLU A 207 20.60 -0.96 13.39
CA GLU A 207 21.38 -0.08 14.27
C GLU A 207 22.63 0.42 13.54
N GLY A 208 22.73 1.75 13.37
CA GLY A 208 23.92 2.38 12.79
C GLY A 208 23.82 2.72 11.31
N LEU A 209 22.65 2.66 10.69
CA LEU A 209 22.42 3.24 9.38
C LEU A 209 22.62 4.76 9.43
N LEU A 210 23.59 5.28 8.67
CA LEU A 210 23.85 6.71 8.61
C LEU A 210 23.06 7.34 7.47
N ILE A 211 22.16 8.26 7.81
CA ILE A 211 21.26 8.91 6.83
C ILE A 211 21.79 10.33 6.54
N ASP A 212 22.76 10.39 5.66
CA ASP A 212 23.34 11.61 5.10
C ASP A 212 23.89 11.34 3.69
N LYS A 213 24.29 12.39 2.97
CA LYS A 213 24.78 12.32 1.58
C LYS A 213 26.06 11.52 1.39
N ASP A 214 26.88 11.43 2.43
CA ASP A 214 28.18 10.75 2.34
C ASP A 214 28.00 9.23 2.49
N HIS A 215 26.95 8.77 3.20
CA HIS A 215 26.78 7.38 3.60
C HIS A 215 25.60 6.69 2.94
N LEU A 216 24.58 7.41 2.47
CA LEU A 216 23.35 6.81 1.92
C LEU A 216 22.99 7.41 0.55
N ILE A 217 22.50 6.56 -0.35
CA ILE A 217 21.93 6.96 -1.63
C ILE A 217 20.64 6.17 -1.91
N VAL A 218 19.65 6.82 -2.54
CA VAL A 218 18.41 6.17 -2.98
C VAL A 218 18.49 5.86 -4.46
N ILE A 219 18.16 4.63 -4.83
CA ILE A 219 18.27 4.14 -6.21
C ILE A 219 16.91 3.76 -6.77
N SER A 220 16.63 4.27 -7.96
CA SER A 220 15.55 3.78 -8.81
C SER A 220 16.01 2.57 -9.62
N PRO A 221 15.31 1.43 -9.62
CA PRO A 221 15.68 0.24 -10.39
C PRO A 221 15.44 0.41 -11.90
N ASP A 222 14.63 1.39 -12.31
CA ASP A 222 14.40 1.77 -13.69
C ASP A 222 13.74 3.18 -13.80
N GLU A 223 13.40 3.58 -15.04
CA GLU A 223 12.81 4.90 -15.31
C GLU A 223 11.44 5.09 -14.65
N GLY A 224 10.67 4.02 -14.48
CA GLY A 224 9.30 4.06 -13.95
C GLY A 224 9.24 4.42 -12.46
N ALA A 225 10.27 4.09 -11.70
CA ALA A 225 10.35 4.36 -10.27
C ALA A 225 11.10 5.66 -9.92
N LEU A 226 11.58 6.42 -10.92
CA LEU A 226 12.46 7.58 -10.68
C LEU A 226 11.80 8.66 -9.82
N ASP A 227 10.57 9.05 -10.13
CA ASP A 227 9.87 10.10 -9.38
C ASP A 227 9.71 9.71 -7.90
N ARG A 228 9.46 8.44 -7.63
CA ARG A 228 9.36 7.85 -6.29
C ARG A 228 10.71 7.92 -5.57
N ALA A 229 11.79 7.54 -6.25
CA ALA A 229 13.15 7.60 -5.69
C ALA A 229 13.58 9.03 -5.38
N VAL A 230 13.31 9.97 -6.28
CA VAL A 230 13.59 11.41 -6.08
C VAL A 230 12.82 11.95 -4.88
N TYR A 231 11.52 11.63 -4.77
CA TYR A 231 10.72 12.05 -3.62
C TYR A 231 11.30 11.50 -2.30
N PHE A 232 11.61 10.22 -2.26
CA PHE A 232 12.15 9.57 -1.06
C PHE A 232 13.52 10.13 -0.66
N ALA A 233 14.42 10.31 -1.63
CA ALA A 233 15.72 10.92 -1.41
C ALA A 233 15.63 12.36 -0.90
N ASN A 234 14.75 13.18 -1.48
CA ASN A 234 14.51 14.54 -1.02
C ASN A 234 14.02 14.60 0.43
N VAL A 235 13.14 13.71 0.82
CA VAL A 235 12.63 13.62 2.20
C VAL A 235 13.76 13.23 3.18
N LEU A 236 14.68 12.35 2.75
CA LEU A 236 15.86 11.96 3.55
C LEU A 236 17.01 12.97 3.48
N GLY A 237 17.01 13.88 2.51
CA GLY A 237 18.11 14.81 2.27
C GLY A 237 19.38 14.16 1.70
N VAL A 238 19.22 13.06 0.93
CA VAL A 238 20.31 12.29 0.31
C VAL A 238 20.24 12.36 -1.23
N ASP A 239 21.26 11.82 -1.90
CA ASP A 239 21.35 11.81 -3.35
C ASP A 239 20.52 10.67 -3.96
N THR A 240 20.24 10.78 -5.27
CA THR A 240 19.47 9.79 -6.04
C THR A 240 20.28 9.31 -7.23
N GLY A 241 20.19 8.02 -7.53
CA GLY A 241 20.65 7.42 -8.76
C GLY A 241 19.58 6.55 -9.40
N MET A 242 19.81 6.13 -10.63
CA MET A 242 18.89 5.23 -11.34
C MET A 242 19.63 4.26 -12.25
N PHE A 243 18.99 3.12 -12.50
CA PHE A 243 19.38 2.23 -13.56
C PHE A 243 18.55 2.48 -14.81
N TYR A 244 19.25 2.62 -15.95
CA TYR A 244 18.65 2.79 -17.26
C TYR A 244 18.74 1.48 -18.06
N LYS A 245 17.61 0.94 -18.48
CA LYS A 245 17.51 -0.28 -19.28
C LYS A 245 17.48 0.08 -20.77
N ARG A 246 18.65 0.13 -21.43
CA ARG A 246 18.69 0.31 -22.88
C ARG A 246 18.22 -0.95 -23.58
N ARG A 247 17.15 -0.83 -24.36
CA ARG A 247 16.57 -1.92 -25.15
C ARG A 247 17.03 -1.85 -26.61
N ASP A 248 17.27 -2.99 -27.21
CA ASP A 248 17.47 -3.07 -28.66
C ASP A 248 16.10 -3.15 -29.36
N TYR A 249 15.69 -2.03 -29.94
CA TYR A 249 14.43 -1.95 -30.69
C TYR A 249 14.54 -2.54 -32.10
N SER A 250 15.73 -2.94 -32.55
CA SER A 250 15.94 -3.57 -33.83
C SER A 250 15.65 -5.09 -33.83
N THR A 251 15.60 -5.69 -32.64
CA THR A 251 15.44 -7.13 -32.43
C THR A 251 14.25 -7.42 -31.51
N ILE A 252 13.46 -8.44 -31.88
CA ILE A 252 12.37 -8.94 -31.03
C ILE A 252 12.67 -10.40 -30.68
N VAL A 253 12.80 -10.70 -29.37
CA VAL A 253 13.00 -12.06 -28.87
C VAL A 253 11.83 -12.39 -27.91
N ASN A 254 11.08 -13.45 -28.22
CA ASN A 254 9.90 -13.87 -27.45
C ASN A 254 8.88 -12.72 -27.21
N GLY A 255 8.65 -11.89 -28.25
CA GLY A 255 7.70 -10.76 -28.19
C GLY A 255 8.18 -9.56 -27.39
N LYS A 256 9.45 -9.52 -26.96
CA LYS A 256 10.05 -8.41 -26.21
C LYS A 256 11.35 -7.94 -26.87
N ASN A 257 11.63 -6.64 -26.77
CA ASN A 257 12.92 -6.10 -27.15
C ASN A 257 13.97 -6.45 -26.08
N PRO A 258 15.08 -7.13 -26.43
CA PRO A 258 16.08 -7.52 -25.46
C PRO A 258 16.77 -6.31 -24.83
N ILE A 259 17.09 -6.41 -23.54
CA ILE A 259 17.90 -5.42 -22.83
C ILE A 259 19.35 -5.62 -23.25
N VAL A 260 19.97 -4.60 -23.86
CA VAL A 260 21.37 -4.66 -24.34
C VAL A 260 22.35 -3.99 -23.38
N ALA A 261 21.87 -3.11 -22.50
CA ALA A 261 22.69 -2.51 -21.45
C ALA A 261 21.80 -2.15 -20.25
N HIS A 262 22.39 -2.27 -19.07
CA HIS A 262 21.82 -1.82 -17.80
C HIS A 262 22.87 -0.86 -17.22
N GLU A 263 22.68 0.43 -17.48
CA GLU A 263 23.65 1.48 -17.17
C GLU A 263 23.20 2.20 -15.91
N PHE A 264 24.13 2.46 -15.00
CA PHE A 264 23.87 3.25 -13.80
C PHE A 264 24.11 4.74 -14.10
N LEU A 265 23.17 5.58 -13.70
CA LEU A 265 23.22 7.04 -13.76
C LEU A 265 23.06 7.58 -12.34
N GLY A 266 24.11 8.17 -11.81
CA GLY A 266 24.11 8.73 -10.44
C GLY A 266 25.54 8.96 -9.91
N ASP A 267 25.61 9.41 -8.68
CA ASP A 267 26.87 9.64 -7.98
C ASP A 267 27.55 8.33 -7.57
N ASN A 268 28.79 8.45 -7.11
CA ASN A 268 29.55 7.29 -6.65
C ASN A 268 28.85 6.60 -5.47
N ILE A 269 28.70 5.29 -5.58
CA ILE A 269 28.06 4.43 -4.55
C ILE A 269 29.07 3.62 -3.75
N ASP A 270 30.36 3.70 -4.08
CA ASP A 270 31.42 2.93 -3.42
C ASP A 270 31.44 3.18 -1.91
N GLY A 271 31.22 2.11 -1.14
CA GLY A 271 31.15 2.13 0.31
C GLY A 271 29.90 2.74 0.94
N LYS A 272 28.92 3.20 0.15
CA LYS A 272 27.64 3.73 0.65
C LYS A 272 26.62 2.62 0.90
N ASP A 273 25.72 2.91 1.84
CA ASP A 273 24.47 2.17 2.00
C ASP A 273 23.48 2.60 0.90
N VAL A 274 22.69 1.67 0.39
CA VAL A 274 21.79 1.91 -0.74
C VAL A 274 20.37 1.49 -0.40
N ILE A 275 19.39 2.34 -0.68
CA ILE A 275 17.97 1.99 -0.66
C ILE A 275 17.47 1.93 -2.09
N ILE A 276 17.04 0.75 -2.55
CA ILE A 276 16.29 0.60 -3.79
C ILE A 276 14.82 0.80 -3.47
N ILE A 277 14.13 1.67 -4.21
CA ILE A 277 12.70 1.92 -3.96
C ILE A 277 11.86 1.73 -5.22
N ASP A 278 10.73 1.06 -5.08
CA ASP A 278 9.74 0.86 -6.16
C ASP A 278 8.32 0.70 -5.58
N ASP A 279 7.29 0.67 -6.45
CA ASP A 279 5.91 0.40 -6.04
C ASP A 279 5.69 -1.06 -5.66
N MET A 280 6.25 -2.00 -6.40
CA MET A 280 5.99 -3.42 -6.17
C MET A 280 7.17 -4.34 -6.48
N ILE A 281 7.22 -5.44 -5.74
CA ILE A 281 7.96 -6.64 -6.10
C ILE A 281 6.97 -7.62 -6.73
N SER A 282 7.04 -7.82 -8.07
CA SER A 282 6.31 -8.89 -8.76
C SER A 282 7.12 -10.20 -8.67
N SER A 283 7.83 -10.60 -9.72
CA SER A 283 8.74 -11.75 -9.69
C SER A 283 10.09 -11.45 -8.99
N GLY A 284 10.39 -10.19 -8.72
CA GLY A 284 11.61 -9.74 -8.08
C GLY A 284 12.84 -9.64 -9.00
N GLY A 285 12.76 -10.08 -10.26
CA GLY A 285 13.91 -10.13 -11.16
C GLY A 285 14.65 -8.80 -11.29
N SER A 286 13.95 -7.70 -11.57
CA SER A 286 14.56 -6.36 -11.71
C SER A 286 15.24 -5.91 -10.42
N MET A 287 14.63 -6.15 -9.25
CA MET A 287 15.18 -5.78 -7.95
C MET A 287 16.47 -6.53 -7.64
N LEU A 288 16.45 -7.86 -7.84
CA LEU A 288 17.60 -8.71 -7.55
C LEU A 288 18.76 -8.43 -8.52
N ASP A 289 18.47 -8.17 -9.79
CA ASP A 289 19.48 -7.77 -10.76
C ASP A 289 20.11 -6.41 -10.42
N THR A 290 19.29 -5.44 -9.99
CA THR A 290 19.76 -4.13 -9.51
C THR A 290 20.62 -4.30 -8.26
N ALA A 291 20.17 -5.05 -7.25
CA ALA A 291 20.92 -5.29 -6.03
C ALA A 291 22.28 -5.96 -6.29
N LYS A 292 22.31 -6.96 -7.18
CA LYS A 292 23.55 -7.61 -7.60
C LYS A 292 24.54 -6.64 -8.24
N GLN A 293 24.06 -5.74 -9.11
CA GLN A 293 24.92 -4.74 -9.76
C GLN A 293 25.46 -3.72 -8.76
N LEU A 294 24.62 -3.26 -7.81
CA LEU A 294 25.03 -2.35 -6.75
C LEU A 294 26.13 -2.97 -5.87
N LYS A 295 26.01 -4.25 -5.51
CA LYS A 295 27.10 -4.96 -4.80
C LYS A 295 28.36 -5.09 -5.63
N ALA A 296 28.25 -5.30 -6.95
CA ALA A 296 29.40 -5.31 -7.86
C ALA A 296 30.09 -3.94 -7.99
N MET A 297 29.36 -2.84 -7.71
CA MET A 297 29.87 -1.46 -7.61
C MET A 297 30.30 -1.10 -6.18
N ASN A 298 30.48 -2.12 -5.31
CA ASN A 298 30.94 -1.99 -3.93
C ASN A 298 30.02 -1.24 -2.99
N ALA A 299 28.68 -1.31 -3.21
CA ALA A 299 27.73 -0.84 -2.21
C ALA A 299 27.89 -1.61 -0.89
N LYS A 300 27.90 -0.92 0.23
CA LYS A 300 28.13 -1.49 1.57
C LYS A 300 26.96 -2.36 1.99
N HIS A 301 25.77 -1.80 2.13
CA HIS A 301 24.53 -2.51 2.35
C HIS A 301 23.50 -2.14 1.27
N VAL A 302 22.60 -3.06 0.97
CA VAL A 302 21.53 -2.85 0.00
C VAL A 302 20.18 -3.21 0.63
N TYR A 303 19.31 -2.23 0.74
CA TYR A 303 17.96 -2.35 1.28
C TYR A 303 16.96 -2.19 0.13
N ILE A 304 15.99 -3.09 0.04
CA ILE A 304 14.93 -3.05 -0.98
C ILE A 304 13.64 -2.62 -0.30
N CYS A 305 13.05 -1.50 -0.70
CA CYS A 305 11.80 -0.98 -0.16
C CYS A 305 10.74 -0.93 -1.26
N CYS A 306 9.64 -1.68 -1.12
CA CYS A 306 8.53 -1.67 -2.05
C CYS A 306 7.20 -1.63 -1.30
N THR A 307 6.23 -0.87 -1.84
CA THR A 307 4.91 -0.80 -1.22
C THR A 307 4.22 -2.16 -1.24
N PHE A 308 4.31 -2.89 -2.35
CA PHE A 308 3.65 -4.19 -2.51
C PHE A 308 4.64 -5.33 -2.73
N GLY A 309 4.71 -6.25 -1.78
CA GLY A 309 5.47 -7.48 -1.91
C GLY A 309 4.56 -8.61 -2.45
N LEU A 310 4.44 -8.75 -3.78
CA LEU A 310 3.58 -9.77 -4.38
C LEU A 310 4.28 -11.13 -4.48
N PHE A 311 5.59 -11.16 -4.69
CA PHE A 311 6.42 -12.37 -4.79
C PHE A 311 5.79 -13.47 -5.67
N THR A 312 5.39 -13.10 -6.89
CA THR A 312 4.59 -13.97 -7.78
C THR A 312 5.28 -15.28 -8.18
N ASP A 313 6.60 -15.34 -8.11
CA ASP A 313 7.41 -16.51 -8.43
C ASP A 313 7.95 -17.22 -7.16
N GLY A 314 7.37 -16.92 -5.98
CA GLY A 314 7.84 -17.46 -4.69
C GLY A 314 9.06 -16.73 -4.13
N LEU A 315 9.68 -17.31 -3.11
CA LEU A 315 10.77 -16.71 -2.35
C LEU A 315 12.15 -17.27 -2.69
N GLU A 316 12.25 -18.37 -3.41
CA GLU A 316 13.49 -19.12 -3.64
C GLU A 316 14.59 -18.24 -4.25
N ARG A 317 14.22 -17.37 -5.21
CA ARG A 317 15.19 -16.45 -5.84
C ARG A 317 15.71 -15.39 -4.85
N PHE A 318 14.87 -14.96 -3.91
CA PHE A 318 15.26 -14.03 -2.85
C PHE A 318 16.15 -14.72 -1.82
N ASP A 319 15.81 -15.95 -1.44
CA ASP A 319 16.61 -16.78 -0.53
C ASP A 319 18.01 -16.99 -1.10
N GLU A 320 18.14 -17.39 -2.37
CA GLU A 320 19.43 -17.54 -3.07
C GLU A 320 20.22 -16.21 -3.18
N ALA A 321 19.55 -15.10 -3.46
CA ALA A 321 20.21 -13.81 -3.60
C ALA A 321 20.70 -13.29 -2.24
N TYR A 322 19.96 -13.56 -1.16
CA TYR A 322 20.37 -13.25 0.20
C TYR A 322 21.59 -14.07 0.64
N GLU A 323 21.60 -15.38 0.37
CA GLU A 323 22.77 -16.24 0.61
C GLU A 323 24.03 -15.75 -0.13
N LYS A 324 23.86 -15.17 -1.33
CA LYS A 324 24.92 -14.54 -2.12
C LYS A 324 25.26 -13.11 -1.67
N CYS A 325 24.65 -12.61 -0.61
CA CYS A 325 24.84 -11.26 -0.07
C CYS A 325 24.57 -10.15 -1.09
N TYR A 326 23.59 -10.31 -1.97
CA TYR A 326 23.22 -9.26 -2.94
C TYR A 326 22.40 -8.14 -2.31
N PHE A 327 21.69 -8.43 -1.22
CA PHE A 327 20.95 -7.45 -0.44
C PHE A 327 20.95 -7.85 1.05
N ASP A 328 20.62 -6.90 1.91
CA ASP A 328 20.61 -7.09 3.37
C ASP A 328 19.17 -7.22 3.89
N LYS A 329 18.24 -6.34 3.46
CA LYS A 329 16.83 -6.40 3.84
C LYS A 329 15.90 -6.14 2.67
N VAL A 330 14.70 -6.71 2.78
CA VAL A 330 13.54 -6.40 1.95
C VAL A 330 12.42 -5.90 2.86
N VAL A 331 11.98 -4.68 2.63
CA VAL A 331 10.91 -4.02 3.38
C VAL A 331 9.70 -3.91 2.46
N THR A 332 8.58 -4.50 2.86
CA THR A 332 7.29 -4.29 2.17
C THR A 332 6.20 -3.98 3.17
N THR A 333 5.10 -3.39 2.69
CA THR A 333 3.97 -3.09 3.56
C THR A 333 3.06 -4.33 3.75
N ASN A 334 2.19 -4.25 4.77
CA ASN A 334 1.12 -5.25 4.99
C ASN A 334 -0.19 -4.89 4.27
N LEU A 335 -0.14 -4.05 3.25
CA LEU A 335 -1.31 -3.57 2.49
C LEU A 335 -1.96 -4.65 1.61
N THR A 336 -1.19 -5.66 1.21
CA THR A 336 -1.66 -6.82 0.46
C THR A 336 -1.34 -8.10 1.20
N TYR A 337 -1.96 -9.19 0.77
CA TYR A 337 -1.65 -10.52 1.28
C TYR A 337 -0.16 -10.83 1.15
N GLN A 338 0.38 -11.40 2.18
CA GLN A 338 1.77 -11.83 2.25
C GLN A 338 1.86 -13.33 2.50
N LEU A 339 2.80 -13.96 1.80
CA LEU A 339 3.11 -15.37 2.00
C LEU A 339 3.43 -15.64 3.48
N PRO A 340 2.81 -16.63 4.12
CA PRO A 340 3.05 -16.90 5.54
C PRO A 340 4.53 -17.14 5.90
N GLU A 341 5.26 -17.80 5.00
CA GLU A 341 6.68 -18.11 5.15
C GLU A 341 7.60 -16.88 5.03
N LEU A 342 7.13 -15.79 4.41
CA LEU A 342 7.91 -14.57 4.24
C LEU A 342 8.37 -13.98 5.59
N LYS A 343 7.49 -14.01 6.58
CA LYS A 343 7.79 -13.48 7.92
C LYS A 343 8.88 -14.23 8.67
N SER A 344 9.17 -15.47 8.29
CA SER A 344 10.26 -16.25 8.88
C SER A 344 11.62 -15.96 8.25
N ARG A 345 11.68 -15.18 7.18
CA ARG A 345 12.93 -14.87 6.48
C ARG A 345 13.72 -13.79 7.25
N PRO A 346 15.03 -14.02 7.51
CA PRO A 346 15.86 -13.08 8.27
C PRO A 346 16.07 -11.73 7.57
N TYR A 347 15.84 -11.69 6.27
CA TYR A 347 15.95 -10.48 5.46
C TYR A 347 14.66 -9.68 5.37
N TYR A 348 13.54 -10.23 5.82
CA TYR A 348 12.23 -9.58 5.62
C TYR A 348 11.84 -8.67 6.77
N VAL A 349 11.32 -7.50 6.44
CA VAL A 349 10.78 -6.52 7.38
C VAL A 349 9.42 -6.04 6.90
N GLU A 350 8.41 -6.14 7.77
CA GLU A 350 7.07 -5.63 7.48
C GLU A 350 6.94 -4.16 7.93
N ALA A 351 6.61 -3.28 7.01
CA ALA A 351 6.20 -1.91 7.33
C ALA A 351 4.68 -1.89 7.57
N ASP A 352 4.25 -1.81 8.83
CA ASP A 352 2.83 -1.84 9.21
C ASP A 352 2.12 -0.53 8.84
N MET A 353 1.06 -0.66 8.04
CA MET A 353 0.21 0.43 7.56
C MET A 353 -1.10 0.57 8.34
N SER A 354 -1.39 -0.34 9.28
CA SER A 354 -2.70 -0.45 9.91
C SER A 354 -3.11 0.83 10.64
N LYS A 355 -2.17 1.40 11.42
CA LYS A 355 -2.40 2.66 12.15
C LYS A 355 -2.59 3.86 11.22
N PHE A 356 -1.82 3.89 10.14
CA PHE A 356 -1.91 4.94 9.13
C PHE A 356 -3.26 4.92 8.43
N LEU A 357 -3.72 3.73 8.01
CA LEU A 357 -5.06 3.54 7.42
C LEU A 357 -6.18 3.89 8.39
N ALA A 358 -6.08 3.47 9.65
CA ALA A 358 -7.05 3.86 10.68
C ALA A 358 -7.15 5.39 10.83
N SER A 359 -6.00 6.08 10.78
CA SER A 359 -5.97 7.56 10.84
C SER A 359 -6.63 8.18 9.61
N ILE A 360 -6.37 7.68 8.39
CA ILE A 360 -7.01 8.15 7.15
C ILE A 360 -8.54 8.00 7.27
N ILE A 361 -9.02 6.83 7.67
CA ILE A 361 -10.45 6.56 7.83
C ILE A 361 -11.08 7.53 8.83
N ASP A 362 -10.42 7.74 9.96
CA ASP A 362 -10.95 8.61 11.01
C ASP A 362 -10.99 10.08 10.58
N PHE A 363 -9.95 10.58 9.92
CA PHE A 363 -9.94 11.93 9.32
C PHE A 363 -11.02 12.12 8.25
N MET A 364 -11.17 11.16 7.36
CA MET A 364 -12.21 11.21 6.32
C MET A 364 -13.62 11.17 6.93
N ASN A 365 -13.83 10.38 7.98
CA ASN A 365 -15.12 10.33 8.66
C ASN A 365 -15.50 11.65 9.36
N HIS A 366 -14.53 12.53 9.59
CA HIS A 366 -14.76 13.87 10.15
C HIS A 366 -14.65 14.99 9.10
N ASP A 367 -14.51 14.68 7.81
CA ASP A 367 -14.20 15.62 6.72
C ASP A 367 -13.04 16.59 7.08
N SER A 368 -12.09 16.07 7.86
CA SER A 368 -10.93 16.84 8.32
C SER A 368 -9.82 16.84 7.27
N SER A 369 -9.03 17.93 7.24
CA SER A 369 -7.91 18.05 6.28
C SER A 369 -6.87 16.94 6.48
N MET A 370 -6.49 16.31 5.39
CA MET A 370 -5.44 15.29 5.34
C MET A 370 -4.07 15.84 4.92
N SER A 371 -3.87 17.15 4.86
CA SER A 371 -2.61 17.77 4.41
C SER A 371 -1.39 17.21 5.15
N ASN A 372 -1.48 17.07 6.48
CA ASN A 372 -0.41 16.51 7.31
C ASN A 372 -0.21 14.99 7.12
N VAL A 373 -1.16 14.32 6.49
CA VAL A 373 -1.08 12.88 6.13
C VAL A 373 -0.34 12.72 4.81
N TYR A 374 -0.59 13.61 3.85
CA TYR A 374 0.07 13.61 2.54
C TYR A 374 1.55 14.01 2.60
N THR A 375 1.92 14.89 3.53
CA THR A 375 3.30 15.40 3.66
C THR A 375 3.92 15.00 5.01
N PRO A 376 4.40 13.75 5.16
CA PRO A 376 4.96 13.27 6.43
C PRO A 376 6.37 13.81 6.72
N THR A 377 6.87 14.80 5.96
CA THR A 377 8.25 15.30 6.01
C THR A 377 8.67 15.73 7.41
N GLU A 378 7.82 16.49 8.12
CA GLU A 378 8.13 16.93 9.50
C GLU A 378 8.32 15.74 10.44
N LYS A 379 7.42 14.75 10.38
CA LYS A 379 7.51 13.54 11.19
C LYS A 379 8.75 12.69 10.86
N ILE A 380 9.11 12.65 9.58
CA ILE A 380 10.34 11.97 9.15
C ILE A 380 11.55 12.69 9.73
N HIS A 381 11.61 14.01 9.64
CA HIS A 381 12.70 14.78 10.24
C HIS A 381 12.76 14.61 11.76
N GLU A 382 11.63 14.54 12.45
CA GLU A 382 11.60 14.27 13.89
C GLU A 382 12.17 12.88 14.24
N ILE A 383 11.77 11.83 13.52
CA ILE A 383 12.26 10.47 13.76
C ILE A 383 13.77 10.38 13.43
N LEU A 384 14.22 11.02 12.36
CA LEU A 384 15.64 11.09 12.00
C LEU A 384 16.47 11.83 13.06
N ALA A 385 15.96 12.95 13.58
CA ALA A 385 16.63 13.69 14.64
C ALA A 385 16.78 12.82 15.91
N LYS A 386 15.74 12.14 16.34
CA LYS A 386 15.79 11.20 17.48
C LYS A 386 16.77 10.06 17.23
N TYR A 387 16.76 9.50 16.03
CA TYR A 387 17.69 8.43 15.66
C TYR A 387 19.14 8.88 15.71
N ASN A 388 19.47 10.01 15.09
CA ASN A 388 20.83 10.56 15.04
C ASN A 388 21.34 10.96 16.44
N ASN A 389 20.44 11.40 17.33
CA ASN A 389 20.76 11.72 18.73
C ASN A 389 20.85 10.49 19.64
N ARG A 390 20.59 9.27 19.12
CA ARG A 390 20.49 8.03 19.91
C ARG A 390 19.42 8.07 21.02
N GLU A 391 18.35 8.83 20.78
CA GLU A 391 17.22 8.98 21.70
C GLU A 391 16.07 7.99 21.40
N MET A 392 16.27 7.08 20.45
CA MET A 392 15.29 6.06 20.11
C MET A 392 15.40 4.85 21.04
N GLU A 393 14.26 4.44 21.60
CA GLU A 393 14.14 3.15 22.28
C GLU A 393 13.93 2.04 21.25
N TYR A 394 14.67 0.95 21.34
CA TYR A 394 14.50 -0.22 20.46
C TYR A 394 13.84 -1.37 21.24
N PRO A 395 12.92 -2.15 20.61
CA PRO A 395 12.33 -1.90 19.29
C PRO A 395 11.50 -0.61 19.30
N ILE A 396 11.47 0.10 18.17
CA ILE A 396 10.71 1.34 18.05
C ILE A 396 9.24 1.05 18.35
N SER A 397 8.78 1.46 19.55
CA SER A 397 7.38 1.30 19.96
C SER A 397 6.46 2.05 19.00
N GLU A 398 5.28 1.47 18.73
CA GLU A 398 4.26 2.02 17.83
C GLU A 398 3.68 3.37 18.29
#